data_81528adc6ba3c7226cd0699d49468646
#
_entry.id   81528adc6ba3c7226cd0699d49468646
#
_cell.length_a   1.000
_cell.length_b   1.000
_cell.length_c   1.000
_cell.angle_alpha   90.00
_cell.angle_beta   90.00
_cell.angle_gamma   90.00
#
_symmetry.space_group_name_H-M   'P 1'
#
loop_
_entity.id
_entity.type
_entity.pdbx_description
1 polymer ?
#
loop_
_entity_poly.entity_id
_entity_poly.type
_entity_poly.pdbx_seq_one_letter_code
_entity_poly.pdbx_strand_id
1 'polypeptide(L)'
;KMDSNQIIGGEWRGSWSGYDKDGGQLIYWTSSSASTITVDGDEYTNVYPTYDWAHCPGTTTAARIVQDYANAGRFTNGTEHTIGVSNGKYGNTAYDMNKKGTQVKKGYFFFDDEFVALGSGINSTEGVNIHTTLNQCEAEDVNVGGQSVAEGTKEQIYNTNWLYNGKVGYVFLENTDVVVSNSVQTNNPSLWDEAKKNETPATFTAYLDHGLKPSNDSYAYIVVPHTTAGAVSQYAGNT
;
A
#
# COMPACT_ATOMS: atom_id res chain seq x y z
N LYS A 1 -17.60 4.46 -9.90
CA LYS A 1 -18.15 5.09 -8.68
C LYS A 1 -17.48 4.41 -7.51
N MET A 2 -16.44 5.04 -6.95
CA MET A 2 -15.76 4.48 -5.78
C MET A 2 -16.71 4.45 -4.61
N ASP A 3 -16.83 3.30 -3.98
CA ASP A 3 -17.58 3.18 -2.74
C ASP A 3 -16.72 3.74 -1.60
N SER A 4 -17.28 4.61 -0.78
CA SER A 4 -16.61 5.27 0.34
C SER A 4 -16.07 4.31 1.43
N ASN A 5 -16.38 3.03 1.31
CA ASN A 5 -15.90 1.99 2.22
C ASN A 5 -14.52 1.42 1.87
N GLN A 6 -13.89 1.87 0.79
CA GLN A 6 -12.66 1.27 0.26
C GLN A 6 -11.38 1.87 0.78
N ILE A 7 -11.43 2.90 1.62
CA ILE A 7 -10.26 3.46 2.27
C ILE A 7 -10.41 3.39 3.77
N ILE A 8 -9.66 2.49 4.37
CA ILE A 8 -9.47 2.45 5.80
C ILE A 8 -8.24 3.31 6.12
N GLY A 9 -8.39 4.62 5.93
CA GLY A 9 -7.52 5.60 6.55
C GLY A 9 -8.11 5.91 7.91
N GLY A 10 -7.50 5.48 8.97
CA GLY A 10 -7.98 5.79 10.30
C GLY A 10 -7.66 4.71 11.32
N GLU A 11 -7.58 5.12 12.55
CA GLU A 11 -7.40 4.27 13.71
C GLU A 11 -8.46 3.15 13.75
N TRP A 12 -8.04 1.92 13.50
CA TRP A 12 -8.89 0.78 13.76
C TRP A 12 -8.94 0.54 15.27
N ARG A 13 -10.02 0.92 15.93
CA ARG A 13 -10.30 0.58 17.32
C ARG A 13 -11.11 -0.70 17.39
N GLY A 14 -10.47 -1.82 17.19
CA GLY A 14 -11.03 -3.11 17.53
C GLY A 14 -10.69 -3.48 18.96
N SER A 15 -11.67 -3.75 19.81
CA SER A 15 -11.43 -4.40 21.10
C SER A 15 -11.22 -5.89 20.87
N TRP A 16 -9.98 -6.31 20.72
CA TRP A 16 -9.64 -7.72 20.70
C TRP A 16 -9.21 -8.16 22.08
N SER A 17 -9.92 -9.09 22.67
CA SER A 17 -9.64 -9.66 23.99
C SER A 17 -8.67 -10.84 23.95
N GLY A 18 -7.88 -10.97 22.90
CA GLY A 18 -6.87 -12.03 22.77
C GLY A 18 -5.65 -11.50 22.02
N TYR A 19 -4.56 -11.36 22.73
CA TYR A 19 -3.28 -11.03 22.12
C TYR A 19 -2.61 -12.29 21.62
N ASP A 20 -2.96 -12.71 20.43
CA ASP A 20 -2.01 -13.48 19.66
C ASP A 20 -1.06 -12.52 18.91
N LYS A 21 0.11 -13.02 18.57
CA LYS A 21 1.12 -12.26 17.81
C LYS A 21 0.57 -11.74 16.46
N ASP A 22 -0.47 -12.34 15.98
CA ASP A 22 -1.08 -12.16 14.67
C ASP A 22 -1.95 -10.91 14.64
N GLY A 23 -2.82 -10.72 15.62
CA GLY A 23 -3.59 -9.47 15.77
C GLY A 23 -2.71 -8.25 16.02
N GLY A 24 -1.56 -8.43 16.68
CA GLY A 24 -0.58 -7.37 16.89
C GLY A 24 0.04 -6.87 15.59
N GLN A 25 0.35 -7.75 14.64
CA GLN A 25 0.85 -7.38 13.31
C GLN A 25 -0.15 -6.54 12.56
N LEU A 26 -1.35 -7.09 12.39
CA LEU A 26 -2.41 -6.43 11.64
C LEU A 26 -2.61 -4.99 12.11
N ILE A 27 -2.73 -4.77 13.41
CA ILE A 27 -2.97 -3.45 13.97
C ILE A 27 -1.76 -2.53 13.79
N TYR A 28 -0.56 -3.05 13.97
CA TYR A 28 0.66 -2.24 13.82
C TYR A 28 0.78 -1.66 12.40
N TRP A 29 0.53 -2.46 11.37
CA TRP A 29 0.71 -2.06 9.98
C TRP A 29 -0.48 -1.28 9.44
N THR A 30 -1.70 -1.72 9.70
CA THR A 30 -2.90 -1.04 9.22
C THR A 30 -3.08 0.35 9.83
N SER A 31 -2.64 0.56 11.08
CA SER A 31 -2.63 1.89 11.70
C SER A 31 -1.61 2.86 11.10
N SER A 32 -0.82 2.44 10.12
CA SER A 32 0.10 3.30 9.38
C SER A 32 -0.52 3.86 8.08
N SER A 33 -1.81 4.13 8.11
CA SER A 33 -2.63 4.61 6.98
C SER A 33 -2.72 3.61 5.82
N ALA A 34 -3.00 2.35 6.13
CA ALA A 34 -3.29 1.35 5.11
C ALA A 34 -4.52 1.73 4.28
N SER A 35 -4.46 1.42 3.00
CA SER A 35 -5.57 1.57 2.07
C SER A 35 -5.68 0.33 1.20
N THR A 36 -6.88 -0.25 1.10
CA THR A 36 -7.16 -1.36 0.20
C THR A 36 -8.00 -0.88 -0.96
N ILE A 37 -7.74 -1.42 -2.14
CA ILE A 37 -8.47 -1.08 -3.37
C ILE A 37 -9.11 -2.37 -3.85
N THR A 38 -10.43 -2.43 -3.77
CA THR A 38 -11.20 -3.59 -4.22
C THR A 38 -12.09 -3.22 -5.39
N VAL A 39 -12.14 -4.07 -6.39
CA VAL A 39 -12.99 -3.96 -7.57
C VAL A 39 -14.01 -5.10 -7.56
N ASP A 40 -13.55 -6.32 -7.36
CA ASP A 40 -14.38 -7.53 -7.29
C ASP A 40 -14.60 -7.98 -5.84
N GLY A 41 -13.71 -7.64 -4.92
CA GLY A 41 -13.85 -7.86 -3.47
C GLY A 41 -13.02 -9.02 -2.92
N ASP A 42 -12.28 -9.72 -3.76
CA ASP A 42 -11.48 -10.90 -3.40
C ASP A 42 -9.96 -10.70 -3.58
N GLU A 43 -9.52 -9.54 -4.06
CA GLU A 43 -8.14 -9.23 -4.42
C GLU A 43 -7.12 -9.49 -3.31
N TYR A 44 -7.55 -9.51 -2.07
CA TYR A 44 -6.70 -9.73 -0.89
C TYR A 44 -6.93 -11.08 -0.20
N THR A 45 -7.98 -11.81 -0.57
CA THR A 45 -8.46 -12.96 0.21
C THR A 45 -7.44 -14.10 0.29
N ASN A 46 -6.74 -14.38 -0.80
CA ASN A 46 -5.85 -15.54 -0.88
C ASN A 46 -4.38 -15.20 -0.62
N VAL A 47 -4.01 -13.93 -0.46
CA VAL A 47 -2.60 -13.53 -0.27
C VAL A 47 -2.17 -13.50 1.19
N TYR A 48 -3.10 -13.46 2.14
CA TYR A 48 -2.81 -13.34 3.57
C TYR A 48 -1.91 -14.45 4.15
N PRO A 49 -1.97 -15.71 3.71
CA PRO A 49 -1.11 -16.75 4.28
C PRO A 49 0.40 -16.50 4.11
N THR A 50 0.78 -15.71 3.10
CA THR A 50 2.18 -15.37 2.82
C THR A 50 2.44 -13.86 2.78
N TYR A 51 1.51 -13.08 3.33
CA TYR A 51 1.48 -11.63 3.25
C TYR A 51 2.74 -10.98 3.85
N ASP A 52 3.36 -10.08 3.13
CA ASP A 52 4.44 -9.25 3.65
C ASP A 52 3.87 -8.03 4.37
N TRP A 53 3.82 -8.10 5.67
CA TRP A 53 3.28 -7.02 6.51
C TRP A 53 4.10 -5.72 6.45
N ALA A 54 5.35 -5.76 6.00
CA ALA A 54 6.13 -4.56 5.75
C ALA A 54 5.64 -3.77 4.51
N HIS A 55 4.87 -4.44 3.64
CA HIS A 55 4.32 -3.85 2.41
C HIS A 55 2.78 -3.79 2.45
N CYS A 56 2.21 -3.43 3.59
CA CYS A 56 0.77 -3.21 3.69
C CYS A 56 0.34 -2.06 2.77
N PRO A 57 -0.67 -2.24 1.89
CA PRO A 57 -1.05 -1.25 0.89
C PRO A 57 -1.32 0.12 1.48
N GLY A 58 -0.87 1.16 0.81
CA GLY A 58 -1.03 2.55 1.20
C GLY A 58 -0.12 3.02 2.34
N THR A 59 0.63 2.14 3.00
CA THR A 59 1.48 2.54 4.14
C THR A 59 2.80 3.16 3.69
N THR A 60 3.35 4.04 4.52
CA THR A 60 4.74 4.52 4.41
C THR A 60 5.48 4.10 5.67
N THR A 61 6.33 3.09 5.56
CA THR A 61 6.92 2.42 6.73
C THR A 61 8.34 1.92 6.47
N ALA A 62 9.02 1.57 7.57
CA ALA A 62 10.30 0.89 7.50
C ALA A 62 10.15 -0.49 6.84
N ALA A 63 11.02 -0.80 5.89
CA ALA A 63 11.05 -2.06 5.13
C ALA A 63 11.57 -3.22 6.00
N ARG A 64 10.86 -3.53 7.05
CA ARG A 64 11.20 -4.64 7.97
C ARG A 64 9.97 -5.19 8.67
N ILE A 65 10.00 -6.47 8.96
CA ILE A 65 9.01 -7.11 9.83
C ILE A 65 9.32 -6.74 11.29
N VAL A 66 8.30 -6.32 12.03
CA VAL A 66 8.40 -6.08 13.47
C VAL A 66 8.08 -7.39 14.20
N GLN A 67 9.04 -7.94 14.91
CA GLN A 67 8.86 -9.22 15.64
C GLN A 67 8.39 -9.04 17.08
N ASP A 68 8.67 -7.92 17.71
CA ASP A 68 8.28 -7.63 19.09
C ASP A 68 7.14 -6.62 19.15
N TYR A 69 5.91 -7.14 19.11
CA TYR A 69 4.70 -6.33 19.14
C TYR A 69 4.41 -5.72 20.50
N ALA A 70 4.85 -6.34 21.57
CA ALA A 70 4.63 -5.84 22.91
C ALA A 70 5.29 -4.48 23.12
N ASN A 71 6.46 -4.28 22.48
CA ASN A 71 7.25 -3.05 22.54
C ASN A 71 7.16 -2.21 21.27
N ALA A 72 6.39 -2.63 20.29
CA ALA A 72 6.29 -1.92 19.00
C ALA A 72 5.55 -0.58 19.08
N GLY A 73 5.12 -0.13 20.26
CA GLY A 73 4.31 1.10 20.41
C GLY A 73 3.01 0.97 19.64
N ARG A 74 2.44 -0.18 19.74
CA ARG A 74 1.26 -0.64 19.09
C ARG A 74 0.13 0.31 19.30
N PHE A 75 -0.41 1.03 18.59
CA PHE A 75 -1.60 1.89 18.75
C PHE A 75 -1.35 3.38 18.84
N THR A 76 -0.12 3.84 18.92
CA THR A 76 0.13 5.28 18.91
C THR A 76 0.90 5.68 17.66
N ASN A 77 0.32 6.55 16.84
CA ASN A 77 0.99 7.15 15.70
C ASN A 77 1.62 8.49 16.03
N GLY A 78 1.63 8.89 17.28
CA GLY A 78 2.17 10.18 17.72
C GLY A 78 1.44 11.39 17.14
N THR A 79 0.28 11.22 16.52
CA THR A 79 -0.52 12.31 15.96
C THR A 79 -1.95 12.32 16.48
N GLU A 80 -2.52 13.51 16.58
CA GLU A 80 -3.93 13.75 16.90
C GLU A 80 -4.69 14.29 15.68
N HIS A 81 -4.02 14.40 14.52
CA HIS A 81 -4.56 15.06 13.35
C HIS A 81 -4.92 14.07 12.24
N THR A 82 -6.19 13.73 12.18
CA THR A 82 -6.83 13.11 11.02
C THR A 82 -8.02 13.96 10.65
N ILE A 83 -8.09 14.41 9.42
CA ILE A 83 -9.15 15.27 8.91
C ILE A 83 -9.74 14.68 7.64
N GLY A 84 -11.00 14.98 7.40
CA GLY A 84 -11.68 14.65 6.15
C GLY A 84 -12.81 15.63 5.91
N VAL A 85 -13.06 15.91 4.63
CA VAL A 85 -14.18 16.72 4.20
C VAL A 85 -14.81 16.12 2.95
N SER A 86 -16.12 16.22 2.82
CA SER A 86 -16.86 15.80 1.63
C SER A 86 -17.98 16.79 1.34
N ASN A 87 -18.22 17.03 0.06
CA ASN A 87 -19.37 17.79 -0.42
C ASN A 87 -20.54 16.89 -0.89
N GLY A 88 -20.46 15.58 -0.60
CA GLY A 88 -21.43 14.58 -1.04
C GLY A 88 -21.13 13.95 -2.40
N LYS A 89 -20.22 14.53 -3.19
CA LYS A 89 -19.76 13.98 -4.48
C LYS A 89 -18.26 13.69 -4.45
N TYR A 90 -17.46 14.65 -4.07
CA TYR A 90 -16.01 14.54 -3.90
C TYR A 90 -15.65 14.58 -2.43
N GLY A 91 -14.50 14.06 -2.11
CA GLY A 91 -14.00 14.07 -0.75
C GLY A 91 -12.49 14.09 -0.70
N ASN A 92 -11.96 14.52 0.43
CA ASN A 92 -10.57 14.32 0.74
C ASN A 92 -10.41 13.86 2.20
N THR A 93 -9.32 13.21 2.47
CA THR A 93 -8.88 12.90 3.82
C THR A 93 -7.38 13.15 3.93
N ALA A 94 -6.95 13.59 5.09
CA ALA A 94 -5.54 13.78 5.38
C ALA A 94 -5.18 13.20 6.74
N TYR A 95 -3.96 12.72 6.82
CA TYR A 95 -3.42 12.03 7.97
C TYR A 95 -1.97 12.44 8.22
N ASP A 96 -1.69 12.92 9.43
CA ASP A 96 -0.34 13.26 9.87
C ASP A 96 0.21 12.09 10.69
N MET A 97 1.13 11.32 10.10
CA MET A 97 1.72 10.16 10.74
C MET A 97 3.07 10.51 11.37
N ASN A 98 3.24 10.10 12.63
CA ASN A 98 4.53 10.08 13.31
C ASN A 98 4.65 8.77 14.10
N LYS A 99 5.31 7.78 13.52
CA LYS A 99 5.37 6.43 14.08
C LYS A 99 6.79 5.87 14.02
N LYS A 100 7.32 5.48 15.18
CA LYS A 100 8.61 4.79 15.27
C LYS A 100 9.75 5.47 14.51
N GLY A 101 9.85 6.80 14.62
CA GLY A 101 10.90 7.56 13.97
C GLY A 101 10.65 7.83 12.48
N THR A 102 9.52 7.42 11.92
CA THR A 102 9.08 7.77 10.58
C THR A 102 7.92 8.75 10.64
N GLN A 103 8.03 9.83 9.88
CA GLN A 103 7.03 10.88 9.76
C GLN A 103 6.61 11.03 8.31
N VAL A 104 5.32 11.24 8.06
CA VAL A 104 4.77 11.60 6.74
C VAL A 104 3.41 12.25 6.90
N LYS A 105 3.15 13.28 6.09
CA LYS A 105 1.81 13.84 5.91
C LYS A 105 1.20 13.24 4.67
N LYS A 106 0.05 12.59 4.81
CA LYS A 106 -0.66 11.92 3.72
C LYS A 106 -1.97 12.61 3.41
N GLY A 107 -2.30 12.67 2.13
CA GLY A 107 -3.58 13.17 1.65
C GLY A 107 -4.14 12.27 0.55
N TYR A 108 -5.45 12.07 0.59
CA TYR A 108 -6.18 11.33 -0.42
C TYR A 108 -7.33 12.19 -0.93
N PHE A 109 -7.44 12.32 -2.24
CA PHE A 109 -8.44 13.15 -2.91
C PHE A 109 -9.25 12.29 -3.86
N PHE A 110 -10.56 12.21 -3.64
CA PHE A 110 -11.48 11.33 -4.34
C PHE A 110 -12.29 12.08 -5.38
N PHE A 111 -12.26 11.59 -6.61
CA PHE A 111 -12.98 12.10 -7.77
C PHE A 111 -13.98 11.07 -8.30
N ASP A 112 -14.49 11.26 -9.52
CA ASP A 112 -15.54 10.39 -10.08
C ASP A 112 -15.03 8.97 -10.35
N ASP A 113 -13.84 8.83 -10.95
CA ASP A 113 -13.30 7.55 -11.43
C ASP A 113 -11.89 7.24 -10.89
N GLU A 114 -11.29 8.18 -10.15
CA GLU A 114 -9.94 8.03 -9.62
C GLU A 114 -9.80 8.64 -8.21
N PHE A 115 -8.72 8.31 -7.56
CA PHE A 115 -8.24 9.08 -6.42
C PHE A 115 -6.75 9.40 -6.54
N VAL A 116 -6.36 10.53 -5.97
CA VAL A 116 -4.96 10.97 -5.88
C VAL A 116 -4.44 10.71 -4.47
N ALA A 117 -3.31 10.03 -4.38
CA ALA A 117 -2.59 9.79 -3.13
C ALA A 117 -1.32 10.64 -3.10
N LEU A 118 -1.19 11.45 -2.07
CA LEU A 118 -0.05 12.34 -1.85
C LEU A 118 0.62 12.03 -0.52
N GLY A 119 1.93 12.07 -0.50
CA GLY A 119 2.75 12.04 0.71
C GLY A 119 3.82 13.11 0.66
N SER A 120 4.05 13.80 1.78
CA SER A 120 5.08 14.81 1.88
C SER A 120 5.73 14.84 3.26
N GLY A 121 6.92 15.43 3.32
CA GLY A 121 7.68 15.52 4.56
C GLY A 121 8.04 14.14 5.10
N ILE A 122 8.38 13.19 4.22
CA ILE A 122 8.84 11.86 4.63
C ILE A 122 10.22 12.03 5.24
N ASN A 123 10.28 11.79 6.54
CA ASN A 123 11.51 11.80 7.31
C ASN A 123 11.60 10.51 8.12
N SER A 124 12.80 9.94 8.24
CA SER A 124 12.98 8.79 9.11
C SER A 124 14.34 8.75 9.77
N THR A 125 14.37 8.24 10.98
CA THR A 125 15.60 7.90 11.72
C THR A 125 15.87 6.39 11.76
N GLU A 126 15.00 5.60 11.13
CA GLU A 126 15.12 4.14 11.07
C GLU A 126 16.41 3.70 10.34
N GLY A 127 16.95 2.57 10.75
CA GLY A 127 18.19 1.99 10.20
C GLY A 127 17.97 1.13 8.95
N VAL A 128 16.80 1.23 8.30
CA VAL A 128 16.42 0.51 7.08
C VAL A 128 15.70 1.46 6.13
N ASN A 129 15.56 1.08 4.87
CA ASN A 129 14.86 1.87 3.88
C ASN A 129 13.39 2.09 4.28
N ILE A 130 12.84 3.20 3.85
CA ILE A 130 11.42 3.54 4.01
C ILE A 130 10.72 3.30 2.67
N HIS A 131 9.66 2.52 2.69
CA HIS A 131 8.86 2.22 1.51
C HIS A 131 7.45 2.82 1.63
N THR A 132 6.96 3.40 0.54
CA THR A 132 5.52 3.66 0.36
C THR A 132 4.96 2.58 -0.55
N THR A 133 4.14 1.72 0.01
CA THR A 133 3.52 0.62 -0.74
C THR A 133 2.27 1.12 -1.46
N LEU A 134 2.24 0.93 -2.78
CA LEU A 134 1.07 1.25 -3.58
C LEU A 134 -0.01 0.18 -3.41
N ASN A 135 0.39 -1.08 -3.57
CA ASN A 135 -0.48 -2.23 -3.34
C ASN A 135 0.31 -3.51 -3.08
N GLN A 136 -0.34 -4.47 -2.42
CA GLN A 136 0.05 -5.86 -2.31
C GLN A 136 -1.23 -6.71 -2.33
N CYS A 137 -1.50 -7.38 -3.44
CA CYS A 137 -2.73 -8.13 -3.67
C CYS A 137 -2.48 -9.30 -4.63
N GLU A 138 -3.49 -10.07 -4.95
CA GLU A 138 -3.40 -11.12 -5.96
C GLU A 138 -2.94 -10.54 -7.31
N ALA A 139 -2.00 -11.24 -7.96
CA ALA A 139 -1.46 -10.79 -9.24
C ALA A 139 -2.37 -11.22 -10.39
N GLU A 140 -2.79 -10.27 -11.22
CA GLU A 140 -3.61 -10.49 -12.39
C GLU A 140 -3.18 -9.53 -13.52
N ASP A 141 -2.68 -10.05 -14.64
CA ASP A 141 -2.30 -9.26 -15.81
C ASP A 141 -1.34 -8.08 -15.50
N VAL A 142 -0.32 -8.33 -14.66
CA VAL A 142 0.62 -7.28 -14.24
C VAL A 142 1.31 -6.66 -15.44
N ASN A 143 1.21 -5.35 -15.57
CA ASN A 143 1.84 -4.58 -16.65
C ASN A 143 2.49 -3.31 -16.11
N VAL A 144 3.70 -3.02 -16.56
CA VAL A 144 4.46 -1.84 -16.14
C VAL A 144 4.98 -1.12 -17.38
N GLY A 145 4.47 0.07 -17.66
CA GLY A 145 4.91 0.89 -18.79
C GLY A 145 4.76 0.20 -20.16
N GLY A 146 3.81 -0.72 -20.31
CA GLY A 146 3.61 -1.51 -21.53
C GLY A 146 4.33 -2.86 -21.55
N GLN A 147 5.09 -3.20 -20.51
CA GLN A 147 5.75 -4.49 -20.37
C GLN A 147 4.94 -5.41 -19.44
N SER A 148 4.59 -6.60 -19.91
CA SER A 148 4.00 -7.62 -19.04
C SER A 148 5.05 -8.15 -18.06
N VAL A 149 4.69 -8.23 -16.80
CA VAL A 149 5.53 -8.77 -15.73
C VAL A 149 5.09 -10.21 -15.47
N ALA A 150 5.86 -11.16 -15.94
CA ALA A 150 5.54 -12.58 -15.83
C ALA A 150 5.49 -13.07 -14.37
N GLU A 151 4.65 -14.06 -14.10
CA GLU A 151 4.66 -14.77 -12.82
C GLU A 151 6.06 -15.37 -12.53
N GLY A 152 6.48 -15.30 -11.28
CA GLY A 152 7.82 -15.67 -10.83
C GLY A 152 8.83 -14.52 -10.84
N THR A 153 8.44 -13.33 -11.35
CA THR A 153 9.28 -12.13 -11.31
C THR A 153 9.45 -11.66 -9.87
N LYS A 154 10.69 -11.71 -9.41
CA LYS A 154 11.13 -11.14 -8.13
C LYS A 154 11.11 -9.61 -8.20
N GLU A 155 11.37 -8.95 -7.08
CA GLU A 155 11.51 -7.50 -7.03
C GLU A 155 12.43 -6.96 -8.10
N GLN A 156 11.91 -6.05 -8.91
CA GLN A 156 12.62 -5.37 -9.98
C GLN A 156 12.22 -3.90 -10.02
N ILE A 157 13.19 -3.02 -10.25
CA ILE A 157 12.96 -1.58 -10.40
C ILE A 157 12.56 -1.29 -11.85
N TYR A 158 11.47 -0.55 -12.01
CA TYR A 158 11.01 -0.02 -13.29
C TYR A 158 10.94 1.51 -13.22
N ASN A 159 11.50 2.18 -14.21
CA ASN A 159 11.32 3.61 -14.39
C ASN A 159 10.15 3.85 -15.33
N THR A 160 9.00 4.24 -14.79
CA THR A 160 7.74 4.31 -15.55
C THR A 160 6.81 5.40 -15.00
N ASN A 161 5.89 5.88 -15.83
CA ASN A 161 4.82 6.76 -15.39
C ASN A 161 3.47 6.04 -15.18
N TRP A 162 3.39 4.71 -15.38
CA TRP A 162 2.20 3.94 -15.05
C TRP A 162 2.48 2.45 -14.83
N LEU A 163 1.61 1.83 -14.07
CA LEU A 163 1.54 0.38 -13.92
C LEU A 163 0.09 -0.06 -13.71
N TYR A 164 -0.16 -1.36 -13.88
CA TYR A 164 -1.48 -1.96 -13.85
C TYR A 164 -1.43 -3.36 -13.24
N ASN A 165 -2.45 -3.68 -12.43
CA ASN A 165 -2.73 -5.03 -11.95
C ASN A 165 -4.22 -5.20 -11.76
N GLY A 166 -4.81 -6.27 -12.28
CA GLY A 166 -6.17 -6.72 -12.00
C GLY A 166 -7.23 -5.59 -11.98
N LYS A 167 -7.49 -4.91 -13.07
CA LYS A 167 -8.47 -3.81 -13.20
C LYS A 167 -8.14 -2.52 -12.44
N VAL A 168 -6.93 -2.40 -11.87
CA VAL A 168 -6.48 -1.20 -11.16
C VAL A 168 -5.22 -0.65 -11.83
N GLY A 169 -5.28 0.62 -12.21
CA GLY A 169 -4.14 1.38 -12.74
C GLY A 169 -3.55 2.32 -11.70
N TYR A 170 -2.25 2.52 -11.80
CA TYR A 170 -1.50 3.50 -11.01
C TYR A 170 -0.74 4.39 -11.97
N VAL A 171 -0.88 5.70 -11.84
CA VAL A 171 -0.28 6.69 -12.73
C VAL A 171 0.55 7.67 -11.93
N PHE A 172 1.75 7.95 -12.41
CA PHE A 172 2.65 8.96 -11.86
C PHE A 172 2.71 10.16 -12.82
N LEU A 173 2.88 11.36 -12.28
CA LEU A 173 2.93 12.58 -13.08
C LEU A 173 4.21 12.67 -13.94
N GLU A 174 5.23 11.92 -13.56
CA GLU A 174 6.50 11.78 -14.27
C GLU A 174 7.02 10.35 -14.11
N ASN A 175 8.01 9.98 -14.93
CA ASN A 175 8.66 8.68 -14.76
C ASN A 175 9.25 8.56 -13.35
N THR A 176 8.82 7.54 -12.66
CA THR A 176 9.17 7.26 -11.26
C THR A 176 9.77 5.87 -11.15
N ASP A 177 10.79 5.72 -10.34
CA ASP A 177 11.34 4.42 -10.01
C ASP A 177 10.36 3.71 -9.05
N VAL A 178 9.78 2.62 -9.52
CA VAL A 178 8.88 1.78 -8.73
C VAL A 178 9.41 0.35 -8.68
N VAL A 179 9.43 -0.23 -7.50
CA VAL A 179 9.77 -1.64 -7.33
C VAL A 179 8.51 -2.46 -7.50
N VAL A 180 8.56 -3.46 -8.39
CA VAL A 180 7.43 -4.34 -8.66
C VAL A 180 7.88 -5.80 -8.60
N SER A 181 7.04 -6.65 -8.01
CA SER A 181 7.15 -8.11 -8.09
C SER A 181 5.82 -8.74 -8.47
N ASN A 182 5.91 -9.89 -9.11
CA ASN A 182 4.79 -10.79 -9.42
C ASN A 182 5.25 -12.22 -9.12
N SER A 183 5.11 -12.65 -7.89
CA SER A 183 5.60 -13.97 -7.49
C SER A 183 4.90 -14.48 -6.24
N VAL A 184 4.86 -15.80 -6.09
CA VAL A 184 4.44 -16.42 -4.84
C VAL A 184 5.40 -16.01 -3.73
N GLN A 185 4.88 -15.43 -2.67
CA GLN A 185 5.64 -15.05 -1.50
C GLN A 185 5.88 -16.26 -0.61
N THR A 186 7.12 -16.46 -0.19
CA THR A 186 7.50 -17.66 0.59
C THR A 186 8.10 -17.33 1.96
N ASN A 187 8.42 -16.07 2.20
CA ASN A 187 9.32 -15.69 3.29
C ASN A 187 8.62 -15.21 4.57
N ASN A 188 7.30 -15.12 4.57
CA ASN A 188 6.62 -14.68 5.78
C ASN A 188 6.12 -15.86 6.59
N PRO A 189 6.37 -15.85 7.91
CA PRO A 189 5.66 -16.76 8.77
C PRO A 189 4.17 -16.47 8.62
N SER A 190 3.41 -17.43 8.14
CA SER A 190 1.97 -17.34 8.12
C SER A 190 1.50 -17.06 9.53
N LEU A 191 0.76 -16.01 9.66
CA LEU A 191 0.15 -15.64 10.93
C LEU A 191 -1.23 -16.28 11.09
N TRP A 192 -1.78 -16.84 10.02
CA TRP A 192 -3.17 -17.28 9.97
C TRP A 192 -3.37 -18.78 9.79
N ASP A 193 -2.66 -19.39 8.86
CA ASP A 193 -2.81 -20.81 8.57
C ASP A 193 -1.61 -21.34 7.80
N GLU A 194 -0.75 -22.08 8.48
CA GLU A 194 0.42 -22.73 7.88
C GLU A 194 0.04 -23.68 6.73
N ALA A 195 -1.16 -24.31 6.81
CA ALA A 195 -1.61 -25.27 5.81
C ALA A 195 -1.93 -24.60 4.45
N LYS A 196 -2.29 -23.32 4.45
CA LYS A 196 -2.66 -22.59 3.23
C LYS A 196 -1.50 -21.93 2.51
N LYS A 197 -0.29 -21.95 3.05
CA LYS A 197 0.89 -21.37 2.41
C LYS A 197 1.18 -21.91 1.02
N ASN A 198 0.88 -23.17 0.79
CA ASN A 198 1.12 -23.84 -0.49
C ASN A 198 0.03 -23.58 -1.54
N GLU A 199 -1.06 -22.92 -1.16
CA GLU A 199 -2.19 -22.61 -2.02
C GLU A 199 -2.26 -21.13 -2.39
N THR A 200 -1.29 -20.32 -1.93
CA THR A 200 -1.25 -18.86 -2.20
C THR A 200 -0.94 -18.60 -3.67
N PRO A 201 -1.72 -17.74 -4.33
CA PRO A 201 -1.42 -17.31 -5.70
C PRO A 201 -0.18 -16.42 -5.74
N ALA A 202 0.28 -16.13 -6.94
CA ALA A 202 1.26 -15.08 -7.13
C ALA A 202 0.70 -13.75 -6.60
N THR A 203 1.55 -13.01 -5.92
CA THR A 203 1.22 -11.73 -5.31
C THR A 203 1.88 -10.62 -6.13
N PHE A 204 1.08 -9.66 -6.56
CA PHE A 204 1.56 -8.38 -7.05
C PHE A 204 1.93 -7.52 -5.85
N THR A 205 3.17 -7.04 -5.81
CA THR A 205 3.59 -6.03 -4.85
C THR A 205 4.26 -4.88 -5.59
N ALA A 206 3.84 -3.65 -5.31
CA ALA A 206 4.42 -2.44 -5.88
C ALA A 206 4.65 -1.39 -4.80
N TYR A 207 5.85 -0.80 -4.77
CA TYR A 207 6.21 0.23 -3.80
C TYR A 207 7.25 1.21 -4.32
N LEU A 208 7.27 2.39 -3.70
CA LEU A 208 8.30 3.42 -3.88
C LEU A 208 9.32 3.30 -2.75
N ASP A 209 10.60 3.24 -3.10
CA ASP A 209 11.69 3.20 -2.12
C ASP A 209 12.26 4.61 -1.91
N HIS A 210 12.05 5.16 -0.72
CA HIS A 210 12.57 6.45 -0.29
C HIS A 210 14.02 6.39 0.23
N GLY A 211 14.61 5.19 0.21
CA GLY A 211 15.97 4.97 0.70
C GLY A 211 16.11 4.98 2.21
N LEU A 212 17.37 4.98 2.62
CA LEU A 212 17.77 4.97 4.02
C LEU A 212 17.71 6.39 4.62
N LYS A 213 16.94 6.56 5.70
CA LYS A 213 16.80 7.82 6.42
C LYS A 213 16.41 9.00 5.49
N PRO A 214 15.30 8.90 4.77
CA PRO A 214 14.84 10.00 3.91
C PRO A 214 14.67 11.28 4.72
N SER A 215 14.88 12.41 4.04
CA SER A 215 14.73 13.74 4.62
C SER A 215 13.90 14.62 3.71
N ASN A 216 12.71 14.96 4.16
CA ASN A 216 11.73 15.78 3.43
C ASN A 216 11.38 15.23 2.03
N ASP A 217 11.34 13.91 1.91
CA ASP A 217 10.94 13.24 0.67
C ASP A 217 9.41 13.23 0.48
N SER A 218 8.96 12.87 -0.71
CA SER A 218 7.54 12.96 -1.08
C SER A 218 7.18 11.92 -2.15
N TYR A 219 5.87 11.72 -2.33
CA TYR A 219 5.33 10.97 -3.45
C TYR A 219 3.98 11.54 -3.91
N ALA A 220 3.64 11.25 -5.16
CA ALA A 220 2.32 11.50 -5.73
C ALA A 220 1.99 10.40 -6.73
N TYR A 221 0.81 9.82 -6.62
CA TYR A 221 0.28 8.90 -7.63
C TYR A 221 -1.25 8.96 -7.68
N ILE A 222 -1.77 8.59 -8.85
CA ILE A 222 -3.20 8.49 -9.11
C ILE A 222 -3.56 7.01 -9.18
N VAL A 223 -4.66 6.63 -8.57
CA VAL A 223 -5.22 5.28 -8.67
C VAL A 223 -6.50 5.32 -9.49
N VAL A 224 -6.57 4.49 -10.51
CA VAL A 224 -7.71 4.39 -11.43
C VAL A 224 -8.26 2.96 -11.33
N PRO A 225 -9.30 2.71 -10.53
CA PRO A 225 -9.97 1.40 -10.48
C PRO A 225 -10.89 1.19 -11.68
N HIS A 226 -11.35 -0.04 -11.88
CA HIS A 226 -12.26 -0.43 -12.97
C HIS A 226 -11.73 -0.08 -14.37
N THR A 227 -10.43 -0.26 -14.60
CA THR A 227 -9.74 0.15 -15.83
C THR A 227 -9.11 -1.04 -16.55
N THR A 228 -8.42 -0.76 -17.64
CA THR A 228 -7.58 -1.71 -18.39
C THR A 228 -6.20 -1.15 -18.59
N ALA A 229 -5.19 -1.99 -18.82
CA ALA A 229 -3.83 -1.53 -19.08
C ALA A 229 -3.74 -0.53 -20.24
N GLY A 230 -4.54 -0.72 -21.30
CA GLY A 230 -4.61 0.21 -22.42
C GLY A 230 -5.19 1.57 -22.05
N ALA A 231 -6.24 1.60 -21.22
CA ALA A 231 -6.84 2.84 -20.75
C ALA A 231 -5.91 3.60 -19.80
N VAL A 232 -5.20 2.88 -18.90
CA VAL A 232 -4.19 3.47 -18.02
C VAL A 232 -3.05 4.10 -18.81
N SER A 233 -2.54 3.39 -19.82
CA SER A 233 -1.50 3.91 -20.73
C SER A 233 -1.93 5.19 -21.43
N GLN A 234 -3.17 5.24 -21.91
CA GLN A 234 -3.73 6.44 -22.55
C GLN A 234 -3.92 7.57 -21.54
N TYR A 235 -4.40 7.27 -20.33
CA TYR A 235 -4.55 8.24 -19.26
C TYR A 235 -3.20 8.87 -18.89
N ALA A 236 -2.18 8.03 -18.66
CA ALA A 236 -0.82 8.47 -18.33
C ALA A 236 -0.14 9.30 -19.45
N GLY A 237 -0.55 9.11 -20.72
CA GLY A 237 -0.07 9.92 -21.83
C GLY A 237 -0.70 11.31 -21.93
N ASN A 238 -1.77 11.56 -21.16
CA ASN A 238 -2.51 12.84 -21.15
C ASN A 238 -2.33 13.61 -19.83
N THR A 239 -1.58 13.05 -18.88
CA THR A 239 -1.27 13.64 -17.58
C THR A 239 0.08 14.33 -17.63
#